data_712c5de9c718cc2b3fa7e0936bf2c7ac
#
_entry.id   712c5de9c718cc2b3fa7e0936bf2c7ac
#
_cell.length_a   1.000
_cell.length_b   1.000
_cell.length_c   1.000
_cell.angle_alpha   90.00
_cell.angle_beta   90.00
_cell.angle_gamma   90.00
#
_symmetry.space_group_name_H-M   'P 1'
#
loop_
_entity.id
_entity.type
_entity.pdbx_description
1 polymer ?
#
loop_
_entity_poly.entity_id
_entity_poly.type
_entity_poly.pdbx_seq_one_letter_code
_entity_poly.pdbx_strand_id
1 'polypeptide(L)'
;EILIGLVGSEMCIRDRATEYPLTLGSNTFIPGFEEQLVGAKVGDDVDVKVTFPEEYQAKELAGKEAIFKCAVKKIEAKELPELDDDFAKDVSEFDTLAEYKEHVKTNLEDKKADEAKRAKEDAAVDKAIENAQMDIPEAMLMTQCRQMLDDFSRRMQSQGLSMDQYFQFTGMTADKMMEDMKPQALKRIQTRLVLEKVAEVENIQPTEEEVNEEISKMAEAYKMEADKLKELLGERELEQMKKDMAVQKAVTVIADAAKEV
;
A
#
# COMPACT_ATOMS: atom_id res chain seq x y z
N GLU A 1 13.67 21.67 12.63
CA GLU A 1 13.21 20.93 13.81
C GLU A 1 13.53 21.73 15.06
N ILE A 2 12.54 21.96 15.91
CA ILE A 2 12.75 22.69 17.17
C ILE A 2 12.58 21.69 18.31
N LEU A 3 13.59 21.58 19.16
CA LEU A 3 13.51 20.80 20.40
C LEU A 3 12.92 21.68 21.49
N ILE A 4 11.69 21.41 21.91
CA ILE A 4 11.00 22.19 22.95
C ILE A 4 10.88 21.40 24.25
N GLY A 5 11.14 22.06 25.37
CA GLY A 5 10.70 21.58 26.68
C GLY A 5 9.30 22.09 26.93
N LEU A 6 8.32 21.19 27.01
CA LEU A 6 6.95 21.54 27.39
C LEU A 6 6.83 21.50 28.91
N VAL A 7 6.53 22.65 29.51
CA VAL A 7 6.09 22.72 30.89
C VAL A 7 4.58 22.95 30.83
N GLY A 8 3.79 21.91 31.07
CA GLY A 8 2.34 21.93 30.92
C GLY A 8 1.64 22.94 31.81
N SER A 9 0.39 23.26 31.46
CA SER A 9 -0.55 24.06 32.25
C SER A 9 -0.83 23.41 33.61
N GLU A 10 -1.22 24.20 34.60
CA GLU A 10 -1.44 23.81 36.00
C GLU A 10 -2.45 22.66 36.20
N MET A 11 -3.06 22.10 35.17
CA MET A 11 -4.20 21.19 35.28
C MET A 11 -3.94 19.71 34.99
N CYS A 12 -2.79 19.29 34.40
CA CYS A 12 -2.56 17.87 34.15
C CYS A 12 -1.08 17.45 34.22
N ILE A 13 -0.81 16.47 35.06
CA ILE A 13 0.50 15.82 35.26
C ILE A 13 0.95 15.03 33.98
N ARG A 14 0.08 14.86 33.02
CA ARG A 14 0.32 14.09 31.76
C ARG A 14 0.95 14.89 30.61
N ASP A 15 1.03 16.22 30.73
CA ASP A 15 1.34 17.11 29.60
C ASP A 15 2.73 17.75 29.69
N ARG A 16 3.64 17.12 30.42
CA ARG A 16 5.03 17.58 30.54
C ARG A 16 5.93 16.71 29.69
N ALA A 17 6.54 17.30 28.66
CA ALA A 17 7.63 16.71 27.92
C ALA A 17 8.89 17.49 28.18
N THR A 18 9.97 16.82 28.57
CA THR A 18 11.25 17.48 28.85
C THR A 18 12.03 17.82 27.58
N GLU A 19 11.86 17.04 26.52
CA GLU A 19 12.50 17.24 25.21
C GLU A 19 11.60 16.62 24.15
N TYR A 20 10.80 17.45 23.49
CA TYR A 20 9.94 16.99 22.39
C TYR A 20 10.43 17.58 21.07
N PRO A 21 10.79 16.74 20.08
CA PRO A 21 11.17 17.21 18.76
C PRO A 21 9.91 17.64 18.00
N LEU A 22 9.81 18.92 17.68
CA LEU A 22 8.72 19.49 16.91
C LEU A 22 9.23 19.98 15.56
N THR A 23 8.62 19.49 14.50
CA THR A 23 8.88 20.00 13.14
C THR A 23 7.84 21.06 12.80
N LEU A 24 8.26 22.31 12.67
CA LEU A 24 7.34 23.39 12.27
C LEU A 24 6.80 23.15 10.85
N GLY A 25 5.50 23.28 10.67
CA GLY A 25 4.82 23.03 9.39
C GLY A 25 4.44 21.58 9.16
N SER A 26 4.66 20.70 10.13
CA SER A 26 4.26 19.28 10.03
C SER A 26 2.76 19.05 10.26
N ASN A 27 2.08 20.02 10.90
CA ASN A 27 0.69 19.91 11.33
C ASN A 27 0.42 18.69 12.23
N THR A 28 1.43 18.22 12.94
CA THR A 28 1.32 17.08 13.86
C THR A 28 0.78 17.48 15.22
N PHE A 29 0.84 18.76 15.55
CA PHE A 29 0.31 19.34 16.78
C PHE A 29 -1.07 19.98 16.58
N ILE A 30 -1.65 20.45 17.71
CA ILE A 30 -2.93 21.16 17.71
C ILE A 30 -2.83 22.37 16.79
N PRO A 31 -3.85 22.64 15.95
CA PRO A 31 -3.85 23.79 15.03
C PRO A 31 -3.54 25.10 15.76
N GLY A 32 -2.66 25.93 15.17
CA GLY A 32 -2.22 27.18 15.75
C GLY A 32 -1.07 27.07 16.77
N PHE A 33 -0.59 25.86 17.08
CA PHE A 33 0.53 25.66 17.99
C PHE A 33 1.87 25.99 17.34
N GLU A 34 2.13 25.37 16.18
CA GLU A 34 3.41 25.50 15.47
C GLU A 34 3.65 26.94 14.98
N GLU A 35 2.58 27.63 14.59
CA GLU A 35 2.63 29.00 14.07
C GLU A 35 3.12 30.01 15.11
N GLN A 36 2.78 29.81 16.38
CA GLN A 36 3.18 30.71 17.47
C GLN A 36 4.64 30.53 17.89
N LEU A 37 5.30 29.46 17.46
CA LEU A 37 6.72 29.20 17.69
C LEU A 37 7.60 29.73 16.56
N VAL A 38 7.01 30.22 15.47
CA VAL A 38 7.77 30.78 14.35
C VAL A 38 8.45 32.06 14.78
N GLY A 39 9.77 32.12 14.65
CA GLY A 39 10.60 33.26 15.03
C GLY A 39 11.18 33.20 16.44
N ALA A 40 10.84 32.20 17.24
CA ALA A 40 11.43 31.98 18.55
C ALA A 40 12.93 31.58 18.41
N LYS A 41 13.73 31.95 19.40
CA LYS A 41 15.17 31.67 19.45
C LYS A 41 15.47 30.62 20.54
N VAL A 42 16.63 29.98 20.41
CA VAL A 42 17.11 29.06 21.46
C VAL A 42 17.24 29.81 22.79
N GLY A 43 16.59 29.27 23.82
CA GLY A 43 16.52 29.85 25.14
C GLY A 43 15.29 30.71 25.42
N ASP A 44 14.42 30.94 24.43
CA ASP A 44 13.18 31.67 24.64
C ASP A 44 12.12 30.78 25.32
N ASP A 45 11.38 31.39 26.24
CA ASP A 45 10.17 30.84 26.83
C ASP A 45 8.96 31.46 26.13
N VAL A 46 8.15 30.64 25.46
CA VAL A 46 7.00 31.07 24.66
C VAL A 46 5.73 30.48 25.26
N ASP A 47 4.74 31.33 25.57
CA ASP A 47 3.42 30.90 25.99
C ASP A 47 2.51 30.72 24.76
N VAL A 48 2.30 29.47 24.36
CA VAL A 48 1.49 29.08 23.20
C VAL A 48 0.04 28.84 23.64
N LYS A 49 -0.89 29.63 23.13
CA LYS A 49 -2.31 29.54 23.42
C LYS A 49 -3.04 28.84 22.30
N VAL A 50 -3.65 27.72 22.58
CA VAL A 50 -4.40 26.92 21.60
C VAL A 50 -5.71 26.39 22.18
N THR A 51 -6.65 26.10 21.30
CA THR A 51 -7.91 25.44 21.65
C THR A 51 -7.89 24.02 21.11
N PHE A 52 -8.16 23.04 21.94
CA PHE A 52 -8.26 21.65 21.52
C PHE A 52 -9.43 21.47 20.55
N PRO A 53 -9.26 20.68 19.47
CA PRO A 53 -10.36 20.34 18.56
C PRO A 53 -11.53 19.67 19.30
N GLU A 54 -12.75 19.86 18.81
CA GLU A 54 -13.96 19.24 19.42
C GLU A 54 -13.92 17.71 19.35
N GLU A 55 -13.23 17.13 18.36
CA GLU A 55 -13.05 15.68 18.15
C GLU A 55 -11.76 15.13 18.77
N TYR A 56 -11.19 15.83 19.76
CA TYR A 56 -9.94 15.37 20.38
C TYR A 56 -10.14 14.07 21.16
N GLN A 57 -9.17 13.14 21.07
CA GLN A 57 -9.25 11.80 21.69
C GLN A 57 -9.56 11.83 23.18
N ALA A 58 -9.03 12.82 23.91
CA ALA A 58 -9.35 13.04 25.33
C ALA A 58 -10.57 13.96 25.42
N LYS A 59 -11.75 13.38 25.64
CA LYS A 59 -13.03 14.10 25.76
C LYS A 59 -13.05 15.19 26.85
N GLU A 60 -12.17 15.06 27.84
CA GLU A 60 -12.01 16.02 28.91
C GLU A 60 -11.36 17.34 28.49
N LEU A 61 -10.60 17.30 27.38
CA LEU A 61 -9.85 18.44 26.85
C LEU A 61 -10.50 19.02 25.57
N ALA A 62 -11.39 18.28 24.92
CA ALA A 62 -12.06 18.71 23.71
C ALA A 62 -12.73 20.08 23.86
N GLY A 63 -12.45 21.01 22.93
CA GLY A 63 -13.01 22.36 22.90
C GLY A 63 -12.48 23.32 23.98
N LYS A 64 -11.53 22.90 24.83
CA LYS A 64 -10.98 23.76 25.89
C LYS A 64 -9.76 24.53 25.43
N GLU A 65 -9.62 25.75 25.94
CA GLU A 65 -8.40 26.55 25.76
C GLU A 65 -7.29 26.04 26.68
N ALA A 66 -6.08 25.95 26.18
CA ALA A 66 -4.89 25.58 26.93
C ALA A 66 -3.74 26.54 26.60
N ILE A 67 -2.90 26.79 27.62
CA ILE A 67 -1.68 27.57 27.47
C ILE A 67 -0.51 26.62 27.74
N PHE A 68 0.32 26.43 26.71
CA PHE A 68 1.54 25.64 26.81
C PHE A 68 2.73 26.55 27.00
N LYS A 69 3.46 26.36 28.07
CA LYS A 69 4.75 27.05 28.29
C LYS A 69 5.84 26.24 27.61
N CYS A 70 6.38 26.78 26.53
CA CYS A 70 7.36 26.11 25.70
C CYS A 70 8.72 26.78 25.88
N ALA A 71 9.69 26.04 26.39
CA ALA A 71 11.08 26.47 26.41
C ALA A 71 11.81 25.93 25.18
N VAL A 72 12.31 26.79 24.31
CA VAL A 72 13.04 26.41 23.10
C VAL A 72 14.46 26.02 23.47
N LYS A 73 14.78 24.72 23.44
CA LYS A 73 16.10 24.21 23.82
C LYS A 73 17.08 24.16 22.66
N LYS A 74 16.60 23.77 21.47
CA LYS A 74 17.44 23.62 20.29
C LYS A 74 16.63 23.91 19.03
N ILE A 75 17.26 24.51 18.05
CA ILE A 75 16.68 24.72 16.72
C ILE A 75 17.62 24.06 15.71
N GLU A 76 17.09 23.15 14.92
CA GLU A 76 17.79 22.50 13.81
C GLU A 76 17.08 22.88 12.51
N ALA A 77 17.84 23.42 11.57
CA ALA A 77 17.35 23.65 10.21
C ALA A 77 17.78 22.47 9.34
N LYS A 78 16.85 21.93 8.58
CA LYS A 78 17.18 20.91 7.58
C LYS A 78 17.74 21.62 6.34
N GLU A 79 19.06 21.58 6.20
CA GLU A 79 19.73 22.01 4.97
C GLU A 79 19.71 20.86 3.98
N LEU A 80 19.17 21.11 2.80
CA LEU A 80 19.22 20.14 1.71
C LEU A 80 20.51 20.36 0.93
N PRO A 81 21.21 19.29 0.51
CA PRO A 81 22.36 19.43 -0.37
C PRO A 81 21.95 20.05 -1.70
N GLU A 82 22.88 20.73 -2.35
CA GLU A 82 22.68 21.22 -3.70
C GLU A 82 22.44 20.06 -4.65
N LEU A 83 21.54 20.24 -5.62
CA LEU A 83 21.25 19.23 -6.63
C LEU A 83 22.26 19.34 -7.76
N ASP A 84 23.41 18.71 -7.56
CA ASP A 84 24.54 18.66 -8.47
C ASP A 84 24.98 17.20 -8.77
N ASP A 85 26.07 17.07 -9.49
CA ASP A 85 26.60 15.75 -9.86
C ASP A 85 27.18 14.99 -8.64
N ASP A 86 27.66 15.70 -7.63
CA ASP A 86 28.14 15.07 -6.40
C ASP A 86 26.95 14.49 -5.60
N PHE A 87 25.81 15.21 -5.56
CA PHE A 87 24.58 14.66 -5.00
C PHE A 87 24.14 13.38 -5.74
N ALA A 88 24.22 13.36 -7.09
CA ALA A 88 23.82 12.18 -7.86
C ALA A 88 24.67 10.94 -7.51
N LYS A 89 25.99 11.13 -7.33
CA LYS A 89 26.91 10.05 -6.92
C LYS A 89 26.65 9.55 -5.50
N ASP A 90 26.28 10.45 -4.59
CA ASP A 90 26.03 10.09 -3.20
C ASP A 90 24.74 9.27 -3.01
N VAL A 91 23.69 9.53 -3.83
CA VAL A 91 22.37 8.89 -3.67
C VAL A 91 22.06 7.83 -4.70
N SER A 92 22.92 7.64 -5.72
CA SER A 92 22.65 6.73 -6.84
C SER A 92 23.94 6.16 -7.42
N GLU A 93 23.81 5.29 -8.41
CA GLU A 93 24.93 4.70 -9.18
C GLU A 93 25.33 5.56 -10.40
N PHE A 94 24.75 6.76 -10.55
CA PHE A 94 24.98 7.63 -11.70
C PHE A 94 26.05 8.68 -11.41
N ASP A 95 26.88 8.99 -12.40
CA ASP A 95 27.94 9.97 -12.28
C ASP A 95 27.47 11.41 -12.41
N THR A 96 26.31 11.62 -13.07
CA THR A 96 25.77 12.96 -13.33
C THR A 96 24.32 13.10 -12.87
N LEU A 97 23.95 14.29 -12.45
CA LEU A 97 22.56 14.60 -12.11
C LEU A 97 21.62 14.46 -13.31
N ALA A 98 22.11 14.69 -14.53
CA ALA A 98 21.32 14.57 -15.75
C ALA A 98 20.92 13.10 -16.01
N GLU A 99 21.86 12.17 -15.86
CA GLU A 99 21.60 10.73 -15.98
C GLU A 99 20.66 10.23 -14.90
N TYR A 100 20.85 10.68 -13.66
CA TYR A 100 19.96 10.33 -12.54
C TYR A 100 18.54 10.83 -12.79
N LYS A 101 18.38 12.09 -13.25
CA LYS A 101 17.04 12.63 -13.59
C LYS A 101 16.37 11.86 -14.71
N GLU A 102 17.13 11.51 -15.76
CA GLU A 102 16.57 10.73 -16.89
C GLU A 102 16.17 9.33 -16.44
N HIS A 103 16.96 8.67 -15.61
CA HIS A 103 16.61 7.37 -15.02
C HIS A 103 15.34 7.44 -14.17
N VAL A 104 15.24 8.41 -13.28
CA VAL A 104 14.05 8.63 -12.45
C VAL A 104 12.82 8.92 -13.31
N LYS A 105 12.99 9.74 -14.36
CA LYS A 105 11.91 10.06 -15.31
C LYS A 105 11.42 8.81 -16.02
N THR A 106 12.33 8.01 -16.60
CA THR A 106 12.00 6.75 -17.28
C THR A 106 11.27 5.79 -16.33
N ASN A 107 11.79 5.60 -15.12
CA ASN A 107 11.13 4.74 -14.12
C ASN A 107 9.72 5.22 -13.75
N LEU A 108 9.52 6.54 -13.67
CA LEU A 108 8.20 7.11 -13.37
C LEU A 108 7.24 6.99 -14.57
N GLU A 109 7.75 7.14 -15.79
CA GLU A 109 6.98 6.95 -17.03
C GLU A 109 6.55 5.49 -17.17
N ASP A 110 7.47 4.54 -17.00
CA ASP A 110 7.19 3.11 -17.03
C ASP A 110 6.17 2.71 -15.96
N LYS A 111 6.38 3.18 -14.73
CA LYS A 111 5.45 2.92 -13.64
C LYS A 111 4.05 3.45 -13.92
N LYS A 112 3.95 4.68 -14.45
CA LYS A 112 2.66 5.28 -14.82
C LYS A 112 2.00 4.57 -16.00
N ALA A 113 2.79 4.13 -16.98
CA ALA A 113 2.30 3.36 -18.10
C ALA A 113 1.72 2.02 -17.64
N ASP A 114 2.41 1.32 -16.73
CA ASP A 114 1.94 0.07 -16.15
C ASP A 114 0.68 0.28 -15.29
N GLU A 115 0.63 1.34 -14.49
CA GLU A 115 -0.55 1.69 -13.68
C GLU A 115 -1.76 2.01 -14.59
N ALA A 116 -1.56 2.78 -15.65
CA ALA A 116 -2.61 3.11 -16.62
C ALA A 116 -3.11 1.86 -17.37
N LYS A 117 -2.18 0.98 -17.77
CA LYS A 117 -2.51 -0.29 -18.42
C LYS A 117 -3.35 -1.17 -17.50
N ARG A 118 -2.94 -1.35 -16.25
CA ARG A 118 -3.71 -2.12 -15.26
C ARG A 118 -5.08 -1.52 -14.99
N ALA A 119 -5.16 -0.21 -14.84
CA ALA A 119 -6.45 0.48 -14.63
C ALA A 119 -7.41 0.28 -15.82
N LYS A 120 -6.88 0.30 -17.05
CA LYS A 120 -7.67 0.01 -18.26
C LYS A 120 -8.12 -1.45 -18.30
N GLU A 121 -7.22 -2.39 -18.02
CA GLU A 121 -7.51 -3.82 -17.94
C GLU A 121 -8.60 -4.10 -16.89
N ASP A 122 -8.45 -3.55 -15.67
CA ASP A 122 -9.42 -3.71 -14.58
C ASP A 122 -10.79 -3.14 -14.96
N ALA A 123 -10.83 -1.94 -15.54
CA ALA A 123 -12.08 -1.31 -15.97
C ALA A 123 -12.79 -2.11 -17.08
N ALA A 124 -12.04 -2.65 -18.03
CA ALA A 124 -12.58 -3.47 -19.11
C ALA A 124 -13.16 -4.79 -18.59
N VAL A 125 -12.45 -5.44 -17.66
CA VAL A 125 -12.90 -6.66 -16.99
C VAL A 125 -14.13 -6.39 -16.13
N ASP A 126 -14.17 -5.29 -15.38
CA ASP A 126 -15.34 -4.89 -14.58
C ASP A 126 -16.58 -4.70 -15.46
N LYS A 127 -16.44 -4.09 -16.64
CA LYS A 127 -17.54 -3.98 -17.61
C LYS A 127 -17.98 -5.33 -18.18
N ALA A 128 -17.05 -6.25 -18.40
CA ALA A 128 -17.40 -7.60 -18.82
C ALA A 128 -18.18 -8.35 -17.74
N ILE A 129 -17.81 -8.16 -16.46
CA ILE A 129 -18.52 -8.74 -15.31
C ILE A 129 -19.95 -8.17 -15.20
N GLU A 130 -20.12 -6.83 -15.35
CA GLU A 130 -21.44 -6.18 -15.31
C GLU A 130 -22.39 -6.74 -16.37
N ASN A 131 -21.87 -7.12 -17.54
CA ASN A 131 -22.65 -7.69 -18.63
C ASN A 131 -22.87 -9.20 -18.52
N ALA A 132 -22.16 -9.88 -17.63
CA ALA A 132 -22.26 -11.31 -17.44
C ALA A 132 -23.40 -11.68 -16.47
N GLN A 133 -24.08 -12.77 -16.78
CA GLN A 133 -25.09 -13.37 -15.89
C GLN A 133 -24.54 -14.67 -15.31
N MET A 134 -24.44 -14.73 -14.00
CA MET A 134 -23.96 -15.91 -13.32
C MET A 134 -24.64 -16.07 -11.95
N ASP A 135 -24.85 -17.32 -11.55
CA ASP A 135 -25.32 -17.68 -10.21
C ASP A 135 -24.15 -18.29 -9.44
N ILE A 136 -23.77 -17.66 -8.35
CA ILE A 136 -22.63 -18.08 -7.53
C ILE A 136 -23.16 -18.70 -6.24
N PRO A 137 -23.01 -20.03 -6.04
CA PRO A 137 -23.43 -20.70 -4.82
C PRO A 137 -22.71 -20.15 -3.58
N GLU A 138 -23.44 -20.01 -2.48
CA GLU A 138 -22.88 -19.52 -1.22
C GLU A 138 -21.70 -20.37 -0.73
N ALA A 139 -21.73 -21.68 -0.97
CA ALA A 139 -20.62 -22.57 -0.64
C ALA A 139 -19.31 -22.19 -1.35
N MET A 140 -19.40 -21.74 -2.60
CA MET A 140 -18.25 -21.25 -3.38
C MET A 140 -17.72 -19.93 -2.80
N LEU A 141 -18.63 -19.01 -2.47
CA LEU A 141 -18.28 -17.75 -1.84
C LEU A 141 -17.58 -17.96 -0.49
N MET A 142 -18.13 -18.82 0.36
CA MET A 142 -17.53 -19.14 1.67
C MET A 142 -16.16 -19.80 1.54
N THR A 143 -15.98 -20.65 0.53
CA THR A 143 -14.67 -21.26 0.25
C THR A 143 -13.65 -20.21 -0.13
N GLN A 144 -14.03 -19.27 -0.99
CA GLN A 144 -13.16 -18.15 -1.39
C GLN A 144 -12.82 -17.24 -0.21
N CYS A 145 -13.79 -16.93 0.66
CA CYS A 145 -13.53 -16.14 1.88
C CYS A 145 -12.53 -16.84 2.80
N ARG A 146 -12.64 -18.16 2.99
CA ARG A 146 -11.67 -18.93 3.80
C ARG A 146 -10.26 -18.86 3.20
N GLN A 147 -10.14 -19.05 1.89
CA GLN A 147 -8.84 -18.93 1.21
C GLN A 147 -8.23 -17.54 1.40
N MET A 148 -9.02 -16.49 1.27
CA MET A 148 -8.56 -15.12 1.49
C MET A 148 -8.13 -14.88 2.93
N LEU A 149 -8.85 -15.45 3.91
CA LEU A 149 -8.49 -15.38 5.32
C LEU A 149 -7.19 -16.14 5.61
N ASP A 150 -7.00 -17.31 5.02
CA ASP A 150 -5.77 -18.09 5.14
C ASP A 150 -4.57 -17.35 4.55
N ASP A 151 -4.73 -16.72 3.37
CA ASP A 151 -3.70 -15.92 2.73
C ASP A 151 -3.35 -14.68 3.56
N PHE A 152 -4.34 -14.03 4.16
CA PHE A 152 -4.14 -12.93 5.09
C PHE A 152 -3.36 -13.39 6.32
N SER A 153 -3.76 -14.52 6.92
CA SER A 153 -3.07 -15.12 8.07
C SER A 153 -1.59 -15.37 7.78
N ARG A 154 -1.28 -15.99 6.62
CA ARG A 154 0.11 -16.26 6.21
C ARG A 154 0.93 -14.99 6.06
N ARG A 155 0.36 -13.94 5.46
CA ARG A 155 1.03 -12.64 5.34
C ARG A 155 1.30 -11.98 6.69
N MET A 156 0.35 -12.04 7.61
CA MET A 156 0.53 -11.53 8.96
C MET A 156 1.63 -12.30 9.70
N GLN A 157 1.63 -13.63 9.59
CA GLN A 157 2.67 -14.48 10.18
C GLN A 157 4.06 -14.17 9.63
N SER A 158 4.20 -13.90 8.34
CA SER A 158 5.48 -13.50 7.74
C SER A 158 6.00 -12.15 8.26
N GLN A 159 5.11 -11.30 8.78
CA GLN A 159 5.42 -10.03 9.44
C GLN A 159 5.59 -10.17 10.97
N GLY A 160 5.53 -11.40 11.49
CA GLY A 160 5.69 -11.69 12.90
C GLY A 160 4.45 -11.43 13.77
N LEU A 161 3.27 -11.25 13.15
CA LEU A 161 2.01 -11.01 13.87
C LEU A 161 1.07 -12.20 13.71
N SER A 162 0.53 -12.71 14.83
CA SER A 162 -0.48 -13.76 14.79
C SER A 162 -1.89 -13.20 14.59
N MET A 163 -2.81 -14.02 14.06
CA MET A 163 -4.22 -13.62 13.91
C MET A 163 -4.88 -13.28 15.24
N ASP A 164 -4.53 -13.99 16.31
CA ASP A 164 -5.07 -13.70 17.65
C ASP A 164 -4.63 -12.32 18.15
N GLN A 165 -3.36 -11.96 17.94
CA GLN A 165 -2.85 -10.63 18.26
C GLN A 165 -3.55 -9.55 17.43
N TYR A 166 -3.73 -9.79 16.13
CA TYR A 166 -4.45 -8.87 15.26
C TYR A 166 -5.89 -8.64 15.75
N PHE A 167 -6.62 -9.69 16.09
CA PHE A 167 -7.98 -9.58 16.63
C PHE A 167 -8.02 -8.86 17.98
N GLN A 168 -7.03 -9.08 18.84
CA GLN A 168 -6.92 -8.35 20.11
C GLN A 168 -6.69 -6.84 19.91
N PHE A 169 -5.85 -6.46 18.94
CA PHE A 169 -5.56 -5.06 18.67
C PHE A 169 -6.71 -4.32 17.97
N THR A 170 -7.40 -5.00 17.06
CA THR A 170 -8.46 -4.39 16.24
C THR A 170 -9.86 -4.53 16.84
N GLY A 171 -10.05 -5.44 17.77
CA GLY A 171 -11.37 -5.79 18.30
C GLY A 171 -12.27 -6.53 17.30
N MET A 172 -11.69 -6.98 16.18
CA MET A 172 -12.42 -7.75 15.14
C MET A 172 -12.54 -9.21 15.52
N THR A 173 -13.52 -9.88 14.92
CA THR A 173 -13.69 -11.35 15.00
C THR A 173 -13.47 -11.97 13.63
N ALA A 174 -13.12 -13.25 13.59
CA ALA A 174 -12.96 -13.99 12.33
C ALA A 174 -14.23 -13.95 11.47
N ASP A 175 -15.41 -14.08 12.10
CA ASP A 175 -16.70 -14.05 11.39
C ASP A 175 -16.97 -12.68 10.75
N LYS A 176 -16.70 -11.60 11.48
CA LYS A 176 -16.85 -10.25 10.94
C LYS A 176 -15.87 -10.00 9.80
N MET A 177 -14.63 -10.44 9.94
CA MET A 177 -13.63 -10.33 8.89
C MET A 177 -14.02 -11.12 7.63
N MET A 178 -14.56 -12.32 7.78
CA MET A 178 -15.09 -13.08 6.64
C MET A 178 -16.28 -12.39 5.99
N GLU A 179 -17.15 -11.74 6.78
CA GLU A 179 -18.29 -10.98 6.25
C GLU A 179 -17.82 -9.76 5.45
N ASP A 180 -16.84 -9.02 5.96
CA ASP A 180 -16.24 -7.87 5.28
C ASP A 180 -15.48 -8.27 4.00
N MET A 181 -14.99 -9.52 3.92
CA MET A 181 -14.34 -10.08 2.73
C MET A 181 -15.30 -10.57 1.64
N LYS A 182 -16.58 -10.83 1.95
CA LYS A 182 -17.57 -11.36 0.98
C LYS A 182 -17.66 -10.57 -0.34
N PRO A 183 -17.73 -9.23 -0.34
CA PRO A 183 -17.81 -8.47 -1.60
C PRO A 183 -16.57 -8.66 -2.48
N GLN A 184 -15.40 -8.68 -1.87
CA GLN A 184 -14.15 -8.91 -2.60
C GLN A 184 -14.01 -10.35 -3.08
N ALA A 185 -14.43 -11.31 -2.28
CA ALA A 185 -14.47 -12.72 -2.66
C ALA A 185 -15.43 -12.96 -3.84
N LEU A 186 -16.61 -12.34 -3.79
CA LEU A 186 -17.58 -12.38 -4.88
C LEU A 186 -16.98 -11.83 -6.18
N LYS A 187 -16.38 -10.64 -6.12
CA LYS A 187 -15.71 -10.03 -7.28
C LYS A 187 -14.61 -10.93 -7.84
N ARG A 188 -13.78 -11.55 -7.00
CA ARG A 188 -12.74 -12.50 -7.43
C ARG A 188 -13.32 -13.70 -8.18
N ILE A 189 -14.39 -14.28 -7.67
CA ILE A 189 -15.06 -15.42 -8.33
C ILE A 189 -15.62 -14.99 -9.67
N GLN A 190 -16.33 -13.85 -9.72
CA GLN A 190 -16.91 -13.32 -10.95
C GLN A 190 -15.85 -13.05 -12.00
N THR A 191 -14.78 -12.37 -11.64
CA THR A 191 -13.62 -12.11 -12.50
C THR A 191 -13.09 -13.39 -13.09
N ARG A 192 -12.83 -14.39 -12.25
CA ARG A 192 -12.28 -15.67 -12.69
C ARG A 192 -13.20 -16.40 -13.66
N LEU A 193 -14.49 -16.52 -13.34
CA LEU A 193 -15.46 -17.20 -14.19
C LEU A 193 -15.64 -16.51 -15.56
N VAL A 194 -15.67 -15.18 -15.58
CA VAL A 194 -15.77 -14.41 -16.83
C VAL A 194 -14.50 -14.64 -17.67
N LEU A 195 -13.34 -14.52 -17.11
CA LEU A 195 -12.08 -14.68 -17.83
C LEU A 195 -11.87 -16.11 -18.31
N GLU A 196 -12.18 -17.11 -17.50
CA GLU A 196 -12.16 -18.53 -17.92
C GLU A 196 -13.12 -18.78 -19.09
N LYS A 197 -14.31 -18.18 -19.05
CA LYS A 197 -15.28 -18.31 -20.14
C LYS A 197 -14.85 -17.59 -21.42
N VAL A 198 -14.25 -16.42 -21.29
CA VAL A 198 -13.68 -15.71 -22.45
C VAL A 198 -12.52 -16.53 -23.05
N ALA A 199 -11.62 -17.05 -22.22
CA ALA A 199 -10.53 -17.89 -22.69
C ALA A 199 -11.02 -19.14 -23.44
N GLU A 200 -12.12 -19.75 -22.97
CA GLU A 200 -12.75 -20.90 -23.62
C GLU A 200 -13.37 -20.51 -24.97
N VAL A 201 -14.19 -19.44 -24.99
CA VAL A 201 -14.95 -19.02 -26.20
C VAL A 201 -14.01 -18.53 -27.30
N GLU A 202 -13.00 -17.73 -26.94
CA GLU A 202 -11.99 -17.21 -27.87
C GLU A 202 -10.87 -18.23 -28.16
N ASN A 203 -10.95 -19.44 -27.56
CA ASN A 203 -9.95 -20.51 -27.69
C ASN A 203 -8.51 -20.02 -27.41
N ILE A 204 -8.35 -19.24 -26.35
CA ILE A 204 -7.07 -18.67 -25.95
C ILE A 204 -6.23 -19.78 -25.30
N GLN A 205 -5.14 -20.11 -25.95
CA GLN A 205 -4.17 -21.07 -25.41
C GLN A 205 -2.77 -20.46 -25.40
N PRO A 206 -2.02 -20.65 -24.32
CA PRO A 206 -0.61 -20.26 -24.29
C PRO A 206 0.18 -21.18 -25.22
N THR A 207 1.14 -20.63 -25.91
CA THR A 207 2.08 -21.42 -26.72
C THR A 207 3.07 -22.17 -25.82
N GLU A 208 3.72 -23.22 -26.37
CA GLU A 208 4.75 -23.93 -25.60
C GLU A 208 5.96 -23.02 -25.26
N GLU A 209 6.25 -22.05 -26.11
CA GLU A 209 7.30 -21.05 -25.85
C GLU A 209 6.96 -20.20 -24.64
N GLU A 210 5.75 -19.65 -24.57
CA GLU A 210 5.29 -18.85 -23.43
C GLU A 210 5.28 -19.64 -22.13
N VAL A 211 4.85 -20.90 -22.18
CA VAL A 211 4.88 -21.79 -21.01
C VAL A 211 6.32 -22.01 -20.53
N ASN A 212 7.27 -22.24 -21.46
CA ASN A 212 8.66 -22.42 -21.11
C ASN A 212 9.30 -21.13 -20.57
N GLU A 213 8.94 -19.95 -21.10
CA GLU A 213 9.38 -18.66 -20.56
C GLU A 213 8.89 -18.45 -19.13
N GLU A 214 7.64 -18.79 -18.84
CA GLU A 214 7.08 -18.65 -17.49
C GLU A 214 7.77 -19.62 -16.51
N ILE A 215 8.02 -20.86 -16.94
CA ILE A 215 8.81 -21.81 -16.15
C ILE A 215 10.23 -21.27 -15.90
N SER A 216 10.85 -20.64 -16.89
CA SER A 216 12.18 -20.06 -16.72
C SER A 216 12.19 -18.91 -15.71
N LYS A 217 11.22 -18.01 -15.77
CA LYS A 217 11.05 -16.92 -14.77
C LYS A 217 10.85 -17.47 -13.36
N MET A 218 10.00 -18.50 -13.22
CA MET A 218 9.81 -19.15 -11.94
C MET A 218 11.10 -19.81 -11.44
N ALA A 219 11.84 -20.49 -12.31
CA ALA A 219 13.09 -21.15 -11.98
C ALA A 219 14.15 -20.14 -11.47
N GLU A 220 14.26 -18.98 -12.14
CA GLU A 220 15.12 -17.88 -11.68
C GLU A 220 14.72 -17.38 -10.29
N ALA A 221 13.42 -17.18 -10.03
CA ALA A 221 12.91 -16.74 -8.72
C ALA A 221 13.25 -17.74 -7.61
N TYR A 222 13.18 -19.04 -7.91
CA TYR A 222 13.55 -20.12 -6.97
C TYR A 222 15.03 -20.48 -6.99
N LYS A 223 15.85 -19.81 -7.82
CA LYS A 223 17.29 -20.11 -8.02
C LYS A 223 17.53 -21.58 -8.39
N MET A 224 16.70 -22.10 -9.28
CA MET A 224 16.74 -23.48 -9.77
C MET A 224 16.94 -23.50 -11.29
N GLU A 225 17.32 -24.66 -11.84
CA GLU A 225 17.34 -24.87 -13.29
C GLU A 225 15.92 -25.13 -13.80
N ALA A 226 15.57 -24.55 -14.97
CA ALA A 226 14.21 -24.65 -15.53
C ALA A 226 13.79 -26.12 -15.78
N ASP A 227 14.71 -26.96 -16.23
CA ASP A 227 14.44 -28.38 -16.48
C ASP A 227 14.10 -29.13 -15.19
N LYS A 228 14.80 -28.84 -14.10
CA LYS A 228 14.48 -29.43 -12.79
C LYS A 228 13.14 -28.98 -12.24
N LEU A 229 12.80 -27.69 -12.44
CA LEU A 229 11.50 -27.19 -12.05
C LEU A 229 10.39 -27.85 -12.86
N LYS A 230 10.60 -28.04 -14.16
CA LYS A 230 9.64 -28.69 -15.05
C LYS A 230 9.40 -30.16 -14.68
N GLU A 231 10.43 -30.88 -14.23
CA GLU A 231 10.30 -32.25 -13.73
C GLU A 231 9.55 -32.33 -12.38
N LEU A 232 9.72 -31.31 -11.53
CA LEU A 232 9.03 -31.20 -10.24
C LEU A 232 7.55 -30.81 -10.40
N LEU A 233 7.24 -30.03 -11.44
CA LEU A 233 5.88 -29.69 -11.81
C LEU A 233 5.26 -30.92 -12.48
N GLY A 234 4.27 -31.55 -11.84
CA GLY A 234 3.51 -32.63 -12.44
C GLY A 234 2.63 -32.15 -13.60
N GLU A 235 2.09 -33.08 -14.37
CA GLU A 235 1.20 -32.75 -15.52
C GLU A 235 0.02 -31.86 -15.09
N ARG A 236 -0.52 -32.11 -13.91
CA ARG A 236 -1.66 -31.35 -13.37
C ARG A 236 -1.30 -29.90 -13.07
N GLU A 237 -0.13 -29.65 -12.51
CA GLU A 237 0.38 -28.32 -12.22
C GLU A 237 0.66 -27.54 -13.51
N LEU A 238 1.23 -28.21 -14.53
CA LEU A 238 1.45 -27.64 -15.85
C LEU A 238 0.13 -27.29 -16.56
N GLU A 239 -0.88 -28.16 -16.46
CA GLU A 239 -2.22 -27.85 -16.99
C GLU A 239 -2.86 -26.66 -16.29
N GLN A 240 -2.73 -26.60 -14.95
CA GLN A 240 -3.25 -25.47 -14.19
C GLN A 240 -2.54 -24.17 -14.57
N MET A 241 -1.22 -24.19 -14.71
CA MET A 241 -0.43 -23.04 -15.15
C MET A 241 -0.86 -22.56 -16.56
N LYS A 242 -1.09 -23.48 -17.49
CA LYS A 242 -1.61 -23.13 -18.83
C LYS A 242 -2.97 -22.45 -18.76
N LYS A 243 -3.87 -22.93 -17.89
CA LYS A 243 -5.17 -22.29 -17.66
C LYS A 243 -5.03 -20.88 -17.07
N ASP A 244 -4.17 -20.73 -16.08
CA ASP A 244 -3.95 -19.43 -15.45
C ASP A 244 -3.31 -18.42 -16.44
N MET A 245 -2.40 -18.87 -17.31
CA MET A 245 -1.86 -18.07 -18.41
C MET A 245 -2.93 -17.70 -19.46
N ALA A 246 -3.83 -18.62 -19.79
CA ALA A 246 -4.94 -18.33 -20.71
C ALA A 246 -5.89 -17.27 -20.12
N VAL A 247 -6.16 -17.33 -18.81
CA VAL A 247 -6.95 -16.33 -18.09
C VAL A 247 -6.26 -14.96 -18.12
N GLN A 248 -4.95 -14.89 -17.92
CA GLN A 248 -4.21 -13.63 -18.04
C GLN A 248 -4.25 -13.06 -19.46
N LYS A 249 -4.12 -13.89 -20.49
CA LYS A 249 -4.26 -13.46 -21.89
C LYS A 249 -5.68 -12.96 -22.18
N ALA A 250 -6.70 -13.57 -21.59
CA ALA A 250 -8.09 -13.12 -21.75
C ALA A 250 -8.30 -11.68 -21.25
N VAL A 251 -7.59 -11.25 -20.19
CA VAL A 251 -7.61 -9.86 -19.73
C VAL A 251 -7.16 -8.91 -20.84
N THR A 252 -6.03 -9.24 -21.47
CA THR A 252 -5.47 -8.42 -22.58
C THR A 252 -6.44 -8.38 -23.77
N VAL A 253 -7.01 -9.51 -24.15
CA VAL A 253 -8.01 -9.57 -25.25
C VAL A 253 -9.23 -8.69 -24.97
N ILE A 254 -9.76 -8.72 -23.74
CA ILE A 254 -10.89 -7.86 -23.34
C ILE A 254 -10.47 -6.38 -23.36
N ALA A 255 -9.28 -6.04 -22.83
CA ALA A 255 -8.79 -4.67 -22.78
C ALA A 255 -8.52 -4.08 -24.19
N ASP A 256 -7.99 -4.90 -25.11
CA ASP A 256 -7.73 -4.49 -26.50
C ASP A 256 -9.02 -4.32 -27.31
N ALA A 257 -10.04 -5.14 -27.02
CA ALA A 257 -11.34 -5.01 -27.65
C ALA A 257 -12.20 -3.86 -27.05
N ALA A 258 -11.84 -3.35 -25.88
CA ALA A 258 -12.56 -2.28 -25.21
C ALA A 258 -12.36 -0.94 -25.95
N LYS A 259 -13.47 -0.21 -26.13
CA LYS A 259 -13.45 1.16 -26.66
C LYS A 259 -13.45 2.14 -25.50
N GLU A 260 -12.46 3.02 -25.48
CA GLU A 260 -12.45 4.15 -24.55
C GLU A 260 -13.58 5.12 -24.94
N VAL A 261 -14.40 5.49 -23.94
CA VAL A 261 -15.54 6.39 -24.11
C VAL A 261 -15.25 7.72 -23.39
#